data_9d0c2f1f7ec45811ca900fcbc1f12692
#
_entry.id   9d0c2f1f7ec45811ca900fcbc1f12692
#
_cell.length_a   1.000
_cell.length_b   1.000
_cell.length_c   1.000
_cell.angle_alpha   90.00
_cell.angle_beta   90.00
_cell.angle_gamma   90.00
#
_symmetry.space_group_name_H-M   'P 1'
#
loop_
_entity.id
_entity.type
_entity.pdbx_description
1 polymer ?
#
loop_
_entity_poly.entity_id
_entity_poly.type
_entity_poly.pdbx_seq_one_letter_code
_entity_poly.pdbx_strand_id
1 'polypeptide(L)'
;MPFKSLKELDPSEGTVQLYSGNISQQHLGDGDTVLFPQPSADPNDPLRWSKWRKHAVFLSICLFACLNNLNGTVLTDSFLTISEQLDVSVTEASGLLSWVVLIQGLANFIWVPTAIYFGKRPVFLLACAIDFIGAIWAAASPDFGSLLAASIFGGFGGGASEALGAAIINDIYFLHERGSKMSWYIISIAWGSSLGPLVGGYLIEYKGWQWGKWLGSILLGVNLLLIFFFAPETRFQRSPNPSVGSDPSLSSDSPSEKLGSRSEHLELGSNSPSSGRPSAAYPHKSYLQSLNPWSGIAPGASFWDLMFRPIPLLAYPACAFAALAYSLALAPTIMVNALSSTILIPPPYYFSIGSVGLINIAGMIGQGIGAFIGGFCIDKWSSFCARRNNGVFVPETRLLLFILPTIIVFAGILLFGFAVQLEMHWAIIFLAYGMLSVGLTGSASITMVYVCDCYFPVAAECLEMINGIKNVVAFALGYAVVPWVDNMGYIRAFGTLSGIFGGLMALVIPLLLWGPQIRHHTSSKWRLVSWELE
;
A
#
# COMPACT_ATOMS: atom_id res chain seq x y z
N MET A 1 -27.77 17.29 -10.29
CA MET A 1 -27.47 17.34 -11.73
C MET A 1 -27.52 15.91 -12.24
N PRO A 2 -28.15 15.62 -13.38
CA PRO A 2 -28.13 14.28 -13.94
C PRO A 2 -26.71 13.89 -14.29
N PHE A 3 -26.32 12.66 -13.96
CA PHE A 3 -24.99 12.15 -14.31
C PHE A 3 -24.89 12.01 -15.84
N LYS A 4 -23.79 12.50 -16.43
CA LYS A 4 -23.51 12.33 -17.84
C LYS A 4 -23.30 10.85 -18.17
N SER A 5 -23.68 10.43 -19.36
CA SER A 5 -23.41 9.05 -19.81
C SER A 5 -21.91 8.83 -19.99
N LEU A 6 -21.46 7.57 -19.89
CA LEU A 6 -20.03 7.20 -20.06
C LEU A 6 -19.43 7.65 -21.42
N LYS A 7 -20.27 7.85 -22.44
CA LYS A 7 -19.86 8.32 -23.79
C LYS A 7 -19.66 9.84 -23.86
N GLU A 8 -20.20 10.60 -22.91
CA GLU A 8 -20.15 12.07 -22.86
C GLU A 8 -19.12 12.58 -21.85
N LEU A 9 -18.44 11.66 -21.15
CA LEU A 9 -17.36 12.02 -20.23
C LEU A 9 -16.06 12.17 -21.04
N ASP A 10 -15.47 13.35 -20.98
CA ASP A 10 -14.07 13.53 -21.36
C ASP A 10 -13.19 12.53 -20.62
N PRO A 11 -12.01 12.13 -21.14
CA PRO A 11 -11.10 11.22 -20.47
C PRO A 11 -10.79 11.74 -19.07
N SER A 12 -11.49 11.16 -18.09
CA SER A 12 -11.34 11.51 -16.67
C SER A 12 -10.04 10.92 -16.14
N GLU A 13 -9.45 11.53 -15.11
CA GLU A 13 -8.27 11.00 -14.44
C GLU A 13 -8.43 9.51 -14.10
N GLY A 14 -7.36 8.74 -14.30
CA GLY A 14 -7.36 7.29 -14.13
C GLY A 14 -7.89 6.48 -15.32
N THR A 15 -8.56 7.10 -16.31
CA THR A 15 -8.95 6.44 -17.55
C THR A 15 -7.83 6.60 -18.57
N VAL A 16 -7.13 5.52 -18.90
CA VAL A 16 -5.92 5.54 -19.72
C VAL A 16 -6.06 4.60 -20.90
N GLN A 17 -5.57 5.00 -22.07
CA GLN A 17 -5.47 4.14 -23.24
C GLN A 17 -4.23 3.23 -23.09
N LEU A 18 -4.46 1.94 -22.81
CA LEU A 18 -3.39 0.94 -22.64
C LEU A 18 -2.99 0.25 -23.95
N TYR A 19 -3.91 0.17 -24.93
CA TYR A 19 -3.66 -0.48 -26.21
C TYR A 19 -4.07 0.46 -27.34
N SER A 20 -3.18 0.76 -28.26
CA SER A 20 -3.45 1.63 -29.40
C SER A 20 -2.82 1.11 -30.69
N GLY A 21 -3.61 1.09 -31.76
CA GLY A 21 -3.15 0.75 -33.09
C GLY A 21 -2.37 1.85 -33.82
N ASN A 22 -2.26 3.08 -33.28
CA ASN A 22 -1.75 4.27 -34.01
C ASN A 22 -0.72 5.13 -33.27
N ILE A 23 -0.08 4.62 -32.21
CA ILE A 23 0.94 5.37 -31.47
C ILE A 23 2.35 5.01 -31.98
N SER A 24 3.23 6.01 -32.08
CA SER A 24 4.63 5.82 -32.52
C SER A 24 5.34 4.75 -31.69
N GLN A 25 6.14 3.90 -32.31
CA GLN A 25 6.85 2.76 -31.68
C GLN A 25 7.70 3.12 -30.46
N GLN A 26 8.04 4.40 -30.24
CA GLN A 26 8.82 4.86 -29.08
C GLN A 26 8.06 4.79 -27.75
N HIS A 27 6.73 4.68 -27.77
CA HIS A 27 5.85 4.67 -26.59
C HIS A 27 5.29 3.28 -26.26
N LEU A 28 5.65 2.26 -27.05
CA LEU A 28 5.19 0.89 -26.89
C LEU A 28 6.19 0.08 -26.04
N GLY A 29 5.66 -0.74 -25.11
CA GLY A 29 6.41 -1.78 -24.41
C GLY A 29 6.47 -3.07 -25.23
N ASP A 30 6.80 -4.20 -24.58
CA ASP A 30 6.74 -5.52 -25.20
C ASP A 30 5.30 -5.80 -25.69
N GLY A 31 5.10 -5.77 -27.01
CA GLY A 31 3.78 -5.84 -27.65
C GLY A 31 3.12 -4.46 -27.79
N ASP A 32 1.81 -4.43 -28.07
CA ASP A 32 1.02 -3.21 -28.34
C ASP A 32 0.63 -2.40 -27.07
N THR A 33 1.31 -2.60 -25.94
CA THR A 33 1.00 -1.94 -24.65
C THR A 33 1.66 -0.56 -24.57
N VAL A 34 0.86 0.47 -24.32
CA VAL A 34 1.34 1.83 -24.06
C VAL A 34 1.90 1.90 -22.64
N LEU A 35 3.15 2.36 -22.50
CA LEU A 35 3.78 2.54 -21.19
C LEU A 35 3.20 3.77 -20.49
N PHE A 36 2.63 3.56 -19.28
CA PHE A 36 2.15 4.65 -18.45
C PHE A 36 2.67 4.50 -17.01
N PRO A 37 3.22 5.58 -16.38
CA PRO A 37 3.57 6.88 -16.96
C PRO A 37 4.71 6.77 -18.00
N GLN A 38 4.81 7.76 -18.89
CA GLN A 38 5.85 7.78 -19.91
C GLN A 38 7.23 8.01 -19.27
N PRO A 39 8.24 7.18 -19.58
CA PRO A 39 9.59 7.39 -19.06
C PRO A 39 10.22 8.64 -19.71
N SER A 40 10.92 9.45 -18.93
CA SER A 40 11.64 10.61 -19.44
C SER A 40 12.89 10.19 -20.27
N ALA A 41 13.47 11.13 -21.01
CA ALA A 41 14.73 10.89 -21.72
C ALA A 41 15.95 10.75 -20.79
N ASP A 42 15.81 11.18 -19.51
CA ASP A 42 16.89 11.12 -18.52
C ASP A 42 17.19 9.66 -18.11
N PRO A 43 18.44 9.19 -18.23
CA PRO A 43 18.85 7.85 -17.78
C PRO A 43 18.71 7.63 -16.27
N ASN A 44 18.57 8.70 -15.47
CA ASN A 44 18.35 8.62 -14.03
C ASN A 44 16.89 8.39 -13.62
N ASP A 45 15.93 8.41 -14.56
CA ASP A 45 14.52 8.14 -14.29
C ASP A 45 14.35 6.72 -13.71
N PRO A 46 13.72 6.56 -12.53
CA PRO A 46 13.49 5.25 -11.91
C PRO A 46 12.77 4.25 -12.83
N LEU A 47 11.91 4.72 -13.75
CA LEU A 47 11.22 3.86 -14.72
C LEU A 47 12.17 3.21 -15.73
N ARG A 48 13.36 3.80 -15.94
CA ARG A 48 14.38 3.28 -16.88
C ARG A 48 15.44 2.41 -16.22
N TRP A 49 15.40 2.24 -14.90
CA TRP A 49 16.38 1.40 -14.22
C TRP A 49 16.35 -0.05 -14.72
N SER A 50 17.50 -0.70 -14.68
CA SER A 50 17.63 -2.13 -15.03
C SER A 50 16.70 -2.97 -14.13
N LYS A 51 16.21 -4.09 -14.66
CA LYS A 51 15.34 -5.02 -13.93
C LYS A 51 15.96 -5.45 -12.59
N TRP A 52 17.26 -5.72 -12.56
CA TRP A 52 18.00 -6.05 -11.33
C TRP A 52 17.92 -4.96 -10.27
N ARG A 53 18.17 -3.71 -10.66
CA ARG A 53 18.12 -2.57 -9.73
C ARG A 53 16.71 -2.37 -9.17
N LYS A 54 15.69 -2.47 -10.01
CA LYS A 54 14.28 -2.41 -9.57
C LYS A 54 13.94 -3.53 -8.58
N HIS A 55 14.38 -4.77 -8.85
CA HIS A 55 14.13 -5.91 -7.99
C HIS A 55 14.88 -5.80 -6.65
N ALA A 56 16.12 -5.29 -6.64
CA ALA A 56 16.88 -5.08 -5.41
C ALA A 56 16.23 -4.04 -4.49
N VAL A 57 15.77 -2.91 -5.05
CA VAL A 57 14.98 -1.90 -4.31
C VAL A 57 13.70 -2.51 -3.78
N PHE A 58 12.94 -3.18 -4.63
CA PHE A 58 11.67 -3.80 -4.28
C PHE A 58 11.82 -4.82 -3.15
N LEU A 59 12.82 -5.71 -3.26
CA LEU A 59 13.08 -6.74 -2.25
C LEU A 59 13.45 -6.13 -0.89
N SER A 60 14.33 -5.11 -0.85
CA SER A 60 14.72 -4.45 0.39
C SER A 60 13.55 -3.76 1.09
N ILE A 61 12.62 -3.16 0.32
CA ILE A 61 11.41 -2.54 0.85
C ILE A 61 10.43 -3.59 1.38
N CYS A 62 10.20 -4.67 0.62
CA CYS A 62 9.36 -5.78 1.04
C CYS A 62 9.91 -6.45 2.31
N LEU A 63 11.23 -6.60 2.39
CA LEU A 63 11.89 -7.17 3.56
C LEU A 63 11.71 -6.26 4.78
N PHE A 64 11.87 -4.94 4.65
CA PHE A 64 11.60 -4.01 5.75
C PHE A 64 10.15 -4.11 6.24
N ALA A 65 9.20 -4.10 5.32
CA ALA A 65 7.79 -4.23 5.66
C ALA A 65 7.48 -5.56 6.39
N CYS A 66 8.09 -6.65 5.96
CA CYS A 66 7.98 -7.96 6.60
C CYS A 66 8.59 -7.96 8.01
N LEU A 67 9.83 -7.47 8.15
CA LEU A 67 10.57 -7.52 9.41
C LEU A 67 10.03 -6.56 10.47
N ASN A 68 9.55 -5.37 10.07
CA ASN A 68 8.86 -4.46 10.98
C ASN A 68 7.60 -5.12 11.57
N ASN A 69 6.77 -5.73 10.71
CA ASN A 69 5.56 -6.41 11.19
C ASN A 69 5.88 -7.66 12.02
N LEU A 70 6.92 -8.43 11.67
CA LEU A 70 7.41 -9.53 12.48
C LEU A 70 7.82 -9.05 13.88
N ASN A 71 8.64 -8.00 13.96
CA ASN A 71 9.08 -7.43 15.23
C ASN A 71 7.91 -6.88 16.06
N GLY A 72 6.90 -6.30 15.41
CA GLY A 72 5.67 -5.79 16.05
C GLY A 72 4.82 -6.91 16.68
N THR A 73 4.76 -8.08 16.05
CA THR A 73 3.85 -9.16 16.43
C THR A 73 4.54 -10.34 17.15
N VAL A 74 5.87 -10.35 17.27
CA VAL A 74 6.66 -11.48 17.82
C VAL A 74 6.26 -11.86 19.25
N LEU A 75 5.71 -10.94 20.05
CA LEU A 75 5.30 -11.16 21.43
C LEU A 75 3.83 -11.59 21.57
N THR A 76 3.06 -11.68 20.49
CA THR A 76 1.60 -11.82 20.57
C THR A 76 1.15 -13.08 21.32
N ASP A 77 1.78 -14.23 21.08
CA ASP A 77 1.40 -15.49 21.72
C ASP A 77 1.92 -15.63 23.17
N SER A 78 2.74 -14.69 23.62
CA SER A 78 3.36 -14.69 24.94
C SER A 78 2.81 -13.63 25.91
N PHE A 79 1.70 -12.99 25.58
CA PHE A 79 1.12 -11.96 26.46
C PHE A 79 0.79 -12.49 27.85
N LEU A 80 0.36 -13.75 27.96
CA LEU A 80 0.13 -14.38 29.26
C LEU A 80 1.44 -14.51 30.07
N THR A 81 2.51 -14.99 29.44
CA THR A 81 3.84 -15.11 30.08
C THR A 81 4.42 -13.75 30.46
N ILE A 82 4.25 -12.74 29.62
CA ILE A 82 4.69 -11.36 29.92
C ILE A 82 3.89 -10.79 31.08
N SER A 83 2.57 -11.02 31.12
CA SER A 83 1.69 -10.62 32.20
C SER A 83 2.16 -11.19 33.56
N GLU A 84 2.50 -12.47 33.62
CA GLU A 84 3.01 -13.14 34.83
C GLU A 84 4.42 -12.67 35.21
N GLN A 85 5.33 -12.45 34.25
CA GLN A 85 6.71 -12.08 34.56
C GLN A 85 6.90 -10.61 34.92
N LEU A 86 6.08 -9.72 34.37
CA LEU A 86 6.18 -8.27 34.58
C LEU A 86 5.08 -7.71 35.49
N ASP A 87 4.26 -8.59 36.10
CA ASP A 87 3.19 -8.26 37.04
C ASP A 87 2.21 -7.20 36.49
N VAL A 88 1.73 -7.43 35.26
CA VAL A 88 0.75 -6.58 34.56
C VAL A 88 -0.45 -7.41 34.14
N SER A 89 -1.60 -6.76 33.88
CA SER A 89 -2.78 -7.47 33.36
C SER A 89 -2.55 -7.94 31.91
N VAL A 90 -3.23 -9.03 31.51
CA VAL A 90 -3.18 -9.52 30.10
C VAL A 90 -3.68 -8.45 29.13
N THR A 91 -4.64 -7.62 29.55
CA THR A 91 -5.13 -6.49 28.75
C THR A 91 -4.05 -5.44 28.52
N GLU A 92 -3.25 -5.12 29.55
CA GLU A 92 -2.10 -4.21 29.40
C GLU A 92 -1.02 -4.84 28.52
N ALA A 93 -0.70 -6.13 28.69
CA ALA A 93 0.25 -6.85 27.85
C ALA A 93 -0.17 -6.86 26.37
N SER A 94 -1.45 -7.03 26.07
CA SER A 94 -1.98 -6.94 24.69
C SER A 94 -1.87 -5.52 24.09
N GLY A 95 -1.76 -4.50 24.95
CA GLY A 95 -1.47 -3.13 24.56
C GLY A 95 -0.14 -2.98 23.81
N LEU A 96 0.85 -3.88 24.03
CA LEU A 96 2.09 -3.89 23.27
C LEU A 96 1.88 -3.98 21.75
N LEU A 97 0.86 -4.74 21.32
CA LEU A 97 0.48 -4.80 19.91
C LEU A 97 -0.38 -3.60 19.50
N SER A 98 -1.42 -3.30 20.27
CA SER A 98 -2.41 -2.28 19.91
C SER A 98 -1.80 -0.89 19.78
N TRP A 99 -0.98 -0.46 20.75
CA TRP A 99 -0.30 0.85 20.70
C TRP A 99 0.68 0.95 19.54
N VAL A 100 1.40 -0.14 19.20
CA VAL A 100 2.31 -0.16 18.03
C VAL A 100 1.52 0.04 16.75
N VAL A 101 0.39 -0.63 16.56
CA VAL A 101 -0.46 -0.47 15.38
C VAL A 101 -1.00 0.95 15.27
N LEU A 102 -1.45 1.55 16.38
CA LEU A 102 -1.91 2.94 16.39
C LEU A 102 -0.82 3.91 15.97
N ILE A 103 0.36 3.81 16.59
CA ILE A 103 1.46 4.75 16.29
C ILE A 103 1.98 4.57 14.87
N GLN A 104 2.00 3.37 14.31
CA GLN A 104 2.33 3.13 12.90
C GLN A 104 1.37 3.89 11.98
N GLY A 105 0.06 3.87 12.27
CA GLY A 105 -0.94 4.62 11.52
C GLY A 105 -0.73 6.13 11.59
N LEU A 106 -0.54 6.67 12.80
CA LEU A 106 -0.32 8.10 13.00
C LEU A 106 1.02 8.59 12.43
N ALA A 107 2.06 7.75 12.49
CA ALA A 107 3.38 8.06 11.96
C ALA A 107 3.37 8.25 10.43
N ASN A 108 2.45 7.60 9.70
CA ASN A 108 2.31 7.80 8.25
C ASN A 108 2.05 9.26 7.89
N PHE A 109 1.24 9.98 8.70
CA PHE A 109 0.97 11.41 8.51
C PHE A 109 2.19 12.31 8.67
N ILE A 110 3.27 11.79 9.24
CA ILE A 110 4.56 12.48 9.35
C ILE A 110 5.52 12.01 8.27
N TRP A 111 5.60 10.69 8.05
CA TRP A 111 6.60 10.11 7.15
C TRP A 111 6.34 10.42 5.68
N VAL A 112 5.08 10.38 5.22
CA VAL A 112 4.76 10.61 3.81
C VAL A 112 5.03 12.05 3.39
N PRO A 113 4.54 13.11 4.08
CA PRO A 113 4.88 14.49 3.78
C PRO A 113 6.38 14.76 3.87
N THR A 114 7.05 14.20 4.88
CA THR A 114 8.50 14.33 5.05
C THR A 114 9.25 13.72 3.86
N ALA A 115 8.79 12.59 3.33
CA ALA A 115 9.41 11.93 2.19
C ALA A 115 9.16 12.67 0.87
N ILE A 116 8.01 13.31 0.70
CA ILE A 116 7.72 14.17 -0.45
C ILE A 116 8.64 15.41 -0.40
N TYR A 117 8.82 15.99 0.78
CA TYR A 117 9.57 17.23 0.97
C TYR A 117 11.10 17.03 0.90
N PHE A 118 11.65 16.07 1.65
CA PHE A 118 13.11 15.83 1.73
C PHE A 118 13.63 14.74 0.79
N GLY A 119 12.74 13.96 0.17
CA GLY A 119 13.09 12.79 -0.62
C GLY A 119 12.79 11.48 0.11
N LYS A 120 12.51 10.43 -0.65
CA LYS A 120 12.05 9.15 -0.10
C LYS A 120 13.18 8.37 0.57
N ARG A 121 14.39 8.42 0.03
CA ARG A 121 15.56 7.69 0.55
C ARG A 121 15.97 8.11 1.96
N PRO A 122 16.27 9.41 2.25
CA PRO A 122 16.71 9.82 3.58
C PRO A 122 15.68 9.50 4.66
N VAL A 123 14.41 9.70 4.34
CA VAL A 123 13.30 9.45 5.26
C VAL A 123 13.15 7.95 5.54
N PHE A 124 13.26 7.11 4.52
CA PHE A 124 13.14 5.65 4.67
C PHE A 124 14.31 5.07 5.49
N LEU A 125 15.54 5.56 5.30
CA LEU A 125 16.70 5.20 6.10
C LEU A 125 16.54 5.62 7.57
N LEU A 126 16.07 6.84 7.81
CA LEU A 126 15.83 7.35 9.17
C LEU A 126 14.76 6.52 9.89
N ALA A 127 13.66 6.24 9.21
CA ALA A 127 12.56 5.43 9.75
C ALA A 127 13.02 4.00 10.11
N CYS A 128 13.78 3.35 9.22
CA CYS A 128 14.36 2.03 9.47
C CYS A 128 15.37 2.05 10.64
N ALA A 129 16.17 3.12 10.78
CA ALA A 129 17.10 3.28 11.90
C ALA A 129 16.35 3.44 13.24
N ILE A 130 15.24 4.20 13.26
CA ILE A 130 14.40 4.37 14.45
C ILE A 130 13.78 3.04 14.87
N ASP A 131 13.24 2.26 13.92
CA ASP A 131 12.67 0.93 14.22
C ASP A 131 13.75 -0.02 14.76
N PHE A 132 14.93 -0.04 14.14
CA PHE A 132 16.09 -0.83 14.61
C PHE A 132 16.52 -0.47 16.04
N ILE A 133 16.66 0.83 16.35
CA ILE A 133 17.02 1.31 17.70
C ILE A 133 15.92 0.94 18.70
N GLY A 134 14.64 1.12 18.32
CA GLY A 134 13.50 0.74 19.13
C GLY A 134 13.47 -0.76 19.45
N ALA A 135 13.80 -1.62 18.46
CA ALA A 135 13.88 -3.06 18.66
C ALA A 135 14.99 -3.48 19.63
N ILE A 136 16.19 -2.84 19.56
CA ILE A 136 17.29 -3.05 20.52
C ILE A 136 16.86 -2.63 21.93
N TRP A 137 16.26 -1.44 22.05
CA TRP A 137 15.76 -0.94 23.33
C TRP A 137 14.71 -1.86 23.93
N ALA A 138 13.74 -2.32 23.13
CA ALA A 138 12.73 -3.29 23.57
C ALA A 138 13.35 -4.60 24.05
N ALA A 139 14.36 -5.14 23.36
CA ALA A 139 15.06 -6.36 23.74
C ALA A 139 15.84 -6.23 25.06
N ALA A 140 16.34 -5.03 25.36
CA ALA A 140 17.09 -4.71 26.57
C ALA A 140 16.24 -4.14 27.72
N SER A 141 14.91 -4.06 27.56
CA SER A 141 14.00 -3.45 28.54
C SER A 141 13.92 -4.26 29.83
N PRO A 142 14.08 -3.60 31.01
CA PRO A 142 13.99 -4.28 32.30
C PRO A 142 12.56 -4.41 32.82
N ASP A 143 11.64 -3.53 32.43
CA ASP A 143 10.27 -3.42 32.90
C ASP A 143 9.26 -3.24 31.75
N PHE A 144 7.97 -3.37 32.06
CA PHE A 144 6.89 -3.23 31.09
C PHE A 144 6.80 -1.81 30.50
N GLY A 145 6.99 -0.77 31.31
CA GLY A 145 6.94 0.62 30.85
C GLY A 145 8.01 0.94 29.81
N SER A 146 9.24 0.47 30.06
CA SER A 146 10.35 0.58 29.11
C SER A 146 10.08 -0.22 27.83
N LEU A 147 9.56 -1.45 27.94
CA LEU A 147 9.21 -2.29 26.79
C LEU A 147 8.13 -1.64 25.92
N LEU A 148 7.09 -1.07 26.54
CA LEU A 148 6.02 -0.38 25.85
C LEU A 148 6.54 0.88 25.15
N ALA A 149 7.32 1.72 25.85
CA ALA A 149 7.91 2.93 25.27
C ALA A 149 8.83 2.61 24.09
N ALA A 150 9.68 1.59 24.22
CA ALA A 150 10.56 1.13 23.15
C ALA A 150 9.77 0.61 21.95
N SER A 151 8.68 -0.13 22.18
CA SER A 151 7.81 -0.66 21.13
C SER A 151 7.07 0.46 20.39
N ILE A 152 6.58 1.49 21.10
CA ILE A 152 5.98 2.70 20.49
C ILE A 152 7.02 3.45 19.66
N PHE A 153 8.23 3.65 20.18
CA PHE A 153 9.31 4.33 19.47
C PHE A 153 9.71 3.57 18.18
N GLY A 154 9.89 2.25 18.26
CA GLY A 154 10.14 1.41 17.09
C GLY A 154 8.97 1.44 16.09
N GLY A 155 7.73 1.33 16.59
CA GLY A 155 6.51 1.42 15.79
C GLY A 155 6.37 2.74 15.03
N PHE A 156 6.83 3.87 15.60
CA PHE A 156 6.90 5.14 14.90
C PHE A 156 7.80 5.05 13.66
N GLY A 157 9.00 4.46 13.78
CA GLY A 157 9.87 4.18 12.63
C GLY A 157 9.23 3.21 11.63
N GLY A 158 8.64 2.13 12.16
CA GLY A 158 7.98 1.09 11.37
C GLY A 158 6.81 1.60 10.51
N GLY A 159 6.13 2.67 10.94
CA GLY A 159 5.02 3.28 10.20
C GLY A 159 5.37 3.65 8.75
N ALA A 160 6.59 4.08 8.48
CA ALA A 160 7.05 4.40 7.12
C ALA A 160 6.95 3.20 6.15
N SER A 161 6.98 1.96 6.66
CA SER A 161 6.88 0.77 5.83
C SER A 161 5.49 0.59 5.18
N GLU A 162 4.43 1.17 5.69
CA GLU A 162 3.08 0.92 5.19
C GLU A 162 2.71 1.76 3.96
N ALA A 163 2.92 3.07 4.00
CA ALA A 163 2.53 3.96 2.91
C ALA A 163 3.71 4.31 1.99
N LEU A 164 4.88 4.58 2.56
CA LEU A 164 6.05 5.03 1.78
C LEU A 164 6.58 3.93 0.87
N GLY A 165 6.57 2.67 1.31
CA GLY A 165 6.97 1.55 0.46
C GLY A 165 6.07 1.39 -0.76
N ALA A 166 4.74 1.50 -0.59
CA ALA A 166 3.78 1.50 -1.69
C ALA A 166 3.99 2.68 -2.65
N ALA A 167 4.30 3.87 -2.12
CA ALA A 167 4.62 5.05 -2.93
C ALA A 167 5.91 4.88 -3.76
N ILE A 168 6.92 4.18 -3.22
CA ILE A 168 8.15 3.86 -3.97
C ILE A 168 7.85 2.88 -5.11
N ILE A 169 6.98 1.87 -4.89
CA ILE A 169 6.56 0.92 -5.94
C ILE A 169 5.89 1.66 -7.09
N ASN A 170 5.06 2.66 -6.80
CA ASN A 170 4.40 3.49 -7.82
C ASN A 170 5.39 4.29 -8.67
N ASP A 171 6.57 4.66 -8.12
CA ASP A 171 7.59 5.40 -8.86
C ASP A 171 8.39 4.53 -9.84
N ILE A 172 8.64 3.26 -9.49
CA ILE A 172 9.59 2.38 -10.21
C ILE A 172 8.93 1.41 -11.18
N TYR A 173 7.60 1.19 -11.09
CA TYR A 173 6.87 0.26 -11.94
C TYR A 173 5.78 0.92 -12.78
N PHE A 174 5.56 0.37 -13.98
CA PHE A 174 4.51 0.81 -14.89
C PHE A 174 3.13 0.31 -14.43
N LEU A 175 2.08 0.97 -14.90
CA LEU A 175 0.68 0.69 -14.55
C LEU A 175 0.30 -0.80 -14.73
N HIS A 176 0.77 -1.44 -15.82
CA HIS A 176 0.43 -2.84 -16.13
C HIS A 176 1.13 -3.87 -15.22
N GLU A 177 2.23 -3.50 -14.52
CA GLU A 177 2.94 -4.36 -13.58
C GLU A 177 2.60 -4.05 -12.12
N ARG A 178 1.99 -2.89 -11.86
CA ARG A 178 1.82 -2.31 -10.52
C ARG A 178 0.95 -3.18 -9.62
N GLY A 179 -0.13 -3.76 -10.13
CA GLY A 179 -1.03 -4.60 -9.36
C GLY A 179 -0.30 -5.80 -8.74
N SER A 180 0.46 -6.53 -9.55
CA SER A 180 1.24 -7.67 -9.09
C SER A 180 2.30 -7.27 -8.06
N LYS A 181 3.03 -6.16 -8.29
CA LYS A 181 4.06 -5.68 -7.36
C LYS A 181 3.47 -5.19 -6.04
N MET A 182 2.36 -4.47 -6.09
CA MET A 182 1.65 -4.03 -4.89
C MET A 182 1.17 -5.21 -4.05
N SER A 183 0.65 -6.27 -4.69
CA SER A 183 0.24 -7.49 -3.98
C SER A 183 1.40 -8.22 -3.31
N TRP A 184 2.56 -8.32 -3.96
CA TRP A 184 3.77 -8.87 -3.33
C TRP A 184 4.24 -8.04 -2.13
N TYR A 185 4.09 -6.73 -2.19
CA TYR A 185 4.37 -5.84 -1.07
C TYR A 185 3.40 -6.06 0.09
N ILE A 186 2.10 -6.11 -0.19
CA ILE A 186 1.06 -6.35 0.83
C ILE A 186 1.21 -7.73 1.46
N ILE A 187 1.54 -8.76 0.68
CA ILE A 187 1.81 -10.10 1.24
C ILE A 187 3.05 -10.09 2.14
N SER A 188 4.06 -9.27 1.84
CA SER A 188 5.24 -9.13 2.71
C SER A 188 4.90 -8.55 4.08
N ILE A 189 4.02 -7.52 4.12
CA ILE A 189 3.46 -6.97 5.36
C ILE A 189 2.71 -8.06 6.15
N ALA A 190 1.80 -8.76 5.46
CA ALA A 190 0.93 -9.75 6.08
C ALA A 190 1.70 -11.00 6.57
N TRP A 191 2.66 -11.48 5.78
CA TRP A 191 3.54 -12.57 6.19
C TRP A 191 4.42 -12.21 7.39
N GLY A 192 4.89 -10.95 7.46
CA GLY A 192 5.59 -10.44 8.63
C GLY A 192 4.74 -10.59 9.91
N SER A 193 3.49 -10.15 9.85
CA SER A 193 2.55 -10.26 10.97
C SER A 193 2.27 -11.71 11.38
N SER A 194 2.29 -12.66 10.45
CA SER A 194 2.06 -14.08 10.72
C SER A 194 3.33 -14.82 11.16
N LEU A 195 4.50 -14.45 10.62
CA LEU A 195 5.79 -15.03 10.99
C LEU A 195 6.20 -14.64 12.41
N GLY A 196 5.81 -13.43 12.87
CA GLY A 196 6.10 -12.96 14.23
C GLY A 196 5.63 -13.95 15.29
N PRO A 197 4.33 -14.22 15.44
CA PRO A 197 3.80 -15.19 16.41
C PRO A 197 4.32 -16.60 16.15
N LEU A 198 4.38 -17.06 14.89
CA LEU A 198 4.85 -18.40 14.54
C LEU A 198 6.28 -18.68 15.03
N VAL A 199 7.21 -17.75 14.78
CA VAL A 199 8.61 -17.89 15.22
C VAL A 199 8.73 -17.52 16.71
N GLY A 200 8.02 -16.47 17.12
CA GLY A 200 8.02 -15.95 18.50
C GLY A 200 7.55 -16.99 19.49
N GLY A 201 6.44 -17.68 19.22
CA GLY A 201 5.89 -18.69 20.13
C GLY A 201 6.92 -19.73 20.53
N TYR A 202 7.60 -20.37 19.54
CA TYR A 202 8.65 -21.35 19.83
C TYR A 202 9.91 -20.73 20.46
N LEU A 203 10.35 -19.58 19.97
CA LEU A 203 11.56 -18.96 20.50
C LEU A 203 11.40 -18.52 21.96
N ILE A 204 10.22 -18.00 22.31
CA ILE A 204 9.89 -17.51 23.64
C ILE A 204 9.73 -18.69 24.62
N GLU A 205 9.11 -19.78 24.19
CA GLU A 205 8.97 -21.00 25.00
C GLU A 205 10.33 -21.53 25.49
N TYR A 206 11.39 -21.46 24.63
CA TYR A 206 12.71 -22.00 24.96
C TYR A 206 13.71 -20.99 25.51
N LYS A 207 13.62 -19.71 25.15
CA LYS A 207 14.66 -18.69 25.44
C LYS A 207 14.16 -17.43 26.16
N GLY A 208 12.85 -17.29 26.30
CA GLY A 208 12.23 -16.08 26.87
C GLY A 208 11.93 -15.00 25.83
N TRP A 209 11.05 -14.07 26.20
CA TRP A 209 10.50 -13.05 25.30
C TRP A 209 11.55 -12.06 24.76
N GLN A 210 12.62 -11.79 25.51
CA GLN A 210 13.69 -10.89 25.10
C GLN A 210 14.38 -11.37 23.81
N TRP A 211 14.55 -12.69 23.66
CA TRP A 211 15.15 -13.27 22.46
C TRP A 211 14.31 -13.08 21.20
N GLY A 212 12.99 -12.99 21.34
CA GLY A 212 12.10 -12.61 20.23
C GLY A 212 12.44 -11.21 19.70
N LYS A 213 12.64 -10.25 20.59
CA LYS A 213 13.03 -8.87 20.24
C LYS A 213 14.47 -8.77 19.74
N TRP A 214 15.41 -9.56 20.28
CA TRP A 214 16.79 -9.63 19.77
C TRP A 214 16.83 -10.16 18.34
N LEU A 215 16.07 -11.20 18.03
CA LEU A 215 15.95 -11.70 16.65
C LEU A 215 15.44 -10.61 15.71
N GLY A 216 14.36 -9.92 16.09
CA GLY A 216 13.81 -8.80 15.33
C GLY A 216 14.86 -7.70 15.08
N SER A 217 15.62 -7.31 16.11
CA SER A 217 16.63 -6.26 16.00
C SER A 217 17.78 -6.66 15.07
N ILE A 218 18.29 -7.89 15.16
CA ILE A 218 19.35 -8.38 14.26
C ILE A 218 18.89 -8.34 12.79
N LEU A 219 17.68 -8.82 12.50
CA LEU A 219 17.13 -8.84 11.16
C LEU A 219 16.90 -7.43 10.61
N LEU A 220 16.39 -6.50 11.46
CA LEU A 220 16.21 -5.09 11.08
C LEU A 220 17.56 -4.40 10.82
N GLY A 221 18.59 -4.72 11.60
CA GLY A 221 19.95 -4.20 11.38
C GLY A 221 20.54 -4.64 10.03
N VAL A 222 20.39 -5.92 9.69
CA VAL A 222 20.78 -6.42 8.35
C VAL A 222 19.99 -5.71 7.25
N ASN A 223 18.69 -5.52 7.43
CA ASN A 223 17.86 -4.86 6.44
C ASN A 223 18.20 -3.36 6.28
N LEU A 224 18.57 -2.67 7.36
CA LEU A 224 19.06 -1.29 7.30
C LEU A 224 20.28 -1.17 6.38
N LEU A 225 21.22 -2.12 6.48
CA LEU A 225 22.38 -2.18 5.58
C LEU A 225 21.94 -2.44 4.13
N LEU A 226 21.01 -3.36 3.91
CA LEU A 226 20.48 -3.63 2.56
C LEU A 226 19.82 -2.38 1.95
N ILE A 227 18.98 -1.66 2.71
CA ILE A 227 18.36 -0.42 2.25
C ILE A 227 19.42 0.63 1.93
N PHE A 228 20.44 0.78 2.80
CA PHE A 228 21.52 1.76 2.58
C PHE A 228 22.23 1.52 1.25
N PHE A 229 22.57 0.28 0.92
CA PHE A 229 23.30 -0.04 -0.30
C PHE A 229 22.42 -0.16 -1.54
N PHE A 230 21.18 -0.70 -1.44
CA PHE A 230 20.37 -1.05 -2.60
C PHE A 230 19.21 -0.10 -2.89
N ALA A 231 18.76 0.73 -1.94
CA ALA A 231 17.64 1.64 -2.17
C ALA A 231 18.11 3.07 -2.48
N PRO A 232 18.35 3.43 -3.76
CA PRO A 232 18.64 4.80 -4.17
C PRO A 232 17.40 5.68 -4.11
N GLU A 233 17.58 7.00 -4.33
CA GLU A 233 16.45 7.94 -4.37
C GLU A 233 15.53 7.68 -5.56
N THR A 234 14.22 7.64 -5.28
CA THR A 234 13.18 7.40 -6.31
C THR A 234 12.39 8.66 -6.66
N ARG A 235 12.56 9.75 -5.90
CA ARG A 235 11.94 11.03 -6.24
C ARG A 235 12.51 11.57 -7.55
N PHE A 236 11.65 11.69 -8.56
CA PHE A 236 12.02 12.19 -9.88
C PHE A 236 10.91 13.09 -10.43
N GLN A 237 11.25 14.33 -10.79
CA GLN A 237 10.31 15.25 -11.44
C GLN A 237 10.34 15.02 -12.95
N ARG A 238 9.24 14.54 -13.50
CA ARG A 238 9.04 14.37 -14.92
C ARG A 238 8.45 15.66 -15.47
N SER A 239 9.22 16.38 -16.31
CA SER A 239 8.66 17.49 -17.06
C SER A 239 7.57 16.96 -18.00
N PRO A 240 6.39 17.60 -18.08
CA PRO A 240 5.42 17.28 -19.11
C PRO A 240 6.10 17.47 -20.48
N ASN A 241 6.14 16.41 -21.28
CA ASN A 241 6.72 16.51 -22.63
C ASN A 241 5.79 17.40 -23.46
N PRO A 242 6.24 18.56 -24.00
CA PRO A 242 5.37 19.46 -24.75
C PRO A 242 4.96 18.92 -26.13
N SER A 243 5.23 17.64 -26.44
CA SER A 243 5.08 17.06 -27.78
C SER A 243 3.90 16.11 -27.97
N VAL A 244 2.94 16.03 -27.06
CA VAL A 244 1.70 15.26 -27.29
C VAL A 244 0.49 16.15 -27.04
N GLY A 245 0.04 16.86 -28.07
CA GLY A 245 -1.27 17.52 -28.04
C GLY A 245 -1.38 18.93 -28.61
N SER A 246 -0.49 19.34 -29.51
CA SER A 246 -0.80 20.50 -30.35
C SER A 246 -0.52 20.15 -31.79
N ASP A 247 -1.52 19.57 -32.46
CA ASP A 247 -1.63 19.67 -33.91
C ASP A 247 -1.81 21.16 -34.26
N PRO A 248 -0.87 21.80 -35.02
CA PRO A 248 -1.00 23.21 -35.37
C PRO A 248 -2.09 23.47 -36.42
N SER A 249 -2.91 22.48 -36.77
CA SER A 249 -3.88 22.55 -37.87
C SER A 249 -5.30 22.93 -37.51
N LEU A 250 -5.58 23.34 -36.27
CA LEU A 250 -6.95 23.73 -35.86
C LEU A 250 -7.02 25.09 -35.14
N SER A 251 -6.32 26.09 -35.69
CA SER A 251 -6.60 27.48 -35.35
C SER A 251 -6.33 28.40 -36.52
N SER A 252 -7.23 28.42 -37.48
CA SER A 252 -7.36 29.55 -38.41
C SER A 252 -8.78 29.57 -38.92
N ASP A 253 -9.60 30.40 -38.31
CA ASP A 253 -10.60 31.18 -39.03
C ASP A 253 -10.96 32.38 -38.15
N SER A 254 -10.31 33.49 -38.48
CA SER A 254 -10.85 34.83 -38.35
C SER A 254 -10.20 35.73 -39.40
N PRO A 255 -10.96 36.44 -40.23
CA PRO A 255 -10.44 37.20 -41.35
C PRO A 255 -10.29 38.67 -41.02
N SER A 256 -9.18 39.27 -41.37
CA SER A 256 -9.06 40.66 -41.87
C SER A 256 -7.58 41.02 -42.04
N GLU A 257 -7.30 41.41 -43.09
CA GLU A 257 -7.14 42.59 -43.88
C GLU A 257 -5.81 42.66 -44.67
N LYS A 258 -5.98 43.02 -45.89
CA LYS A 258 -5.04 43.24 -46.98
C LYS A 258 -3.87 44.17 -46.64
N LEU A 259 -2.68 43.96 -47.16
CA LEU A 259 -2.12 44.81 -48.22
C LEU A 259 -0.68 44.42 -48.61
N GLY A 260 -0.43 44.25 -49.92
CA GLY A 260 0.75 44.79 -50.55
C GLY A 260 1.96 43.89 -50.84
N SER A 261 1.93 43.25 -52.01
CA SER A 261 2.99 43.13 -53.00
C SER A 261 4.46 42.88 -52.58
N ARG A 262 5.06 41.82 -53.01
CA ARG A 262 6.04 41.79 -54.13
C ARG A 262 6.73 40.43 -54.19
N SER A 263 6.59 39.84 -55.35
CA SER A 263 7.33 38.67 -55.81
C SER A 263 8.82 38.98 -55.96
N GLU A 264 9.64 38.05 -55.46
CA GLU A 264 10.92 37.75 -56.12
C GLU A 264 11.26 36.28 -55.91
N HIS A 265 11.32 35.58 -57.04
CA HIS A 265 11.91 34.26 -57.19
C HIS A 265 13.40 34.34 -56.87
N LEU A 266 13.89 33.39 -56.06
CA LEU A 266 15.25 32.88 -56.21
C LEU A 266 15.27 31.42 -55.77
N GLU A 267 15.52 30.59 -56.74
CA GLU A 267 15.84 29.17 -56.59
C GLU A 267 17.25 28.95 -56.00
N LEU A 268 17.44 27.74 -55.57
CA LEU A 268 18.66 26.99 -55.31
C LEU A 268 19.42 27.26 -54.01
N GLY A 269 19.52 26.19 -53.24
CA GLY A 269 20.55 26.00 -52.25
C GLY A 269 20.28 24.81 -51.34
N SER A 270 20.61 23.64 -51.84
CA SER A 270 20.74 22.37 -51.13
C SER A 270 21.50 22.48 -49.81
N ASN A 271 21.14 21.61 -48.90
CA ASN A 271 21.96 21.14 -47.79
C ASN A 271 22.27 22.15 -46.68
N SER A 272 21.31 22.32 -45.79
CA SER A 272 21.65 22.63 -44.40
C SER A 272 21.48 21.35 -43.59
N PRO A 273 22.53 20.83 -42.91
CA PRO A 273 22.37 19.78 -41.95
C PRO A 273 21.45 20.34 -40.85
N SER A 274 20.35 19.65 -40.59
CA SER A 274 19.56 19.90 -39.39
C SER A 274 20.52 19.93 -38.19
N SER A 275 20.84 21.14 -37.74
CA SER A 275 21.54 21.32 -36.48
C SER A 275 20.65 20.75 -35.41
N GLY A 276 20.79 19.45 -35.15
CA GLY A 276 20.27 18.80 -33.98
C GLY A 276 20.79 19.63 -32.82
N ARG A 277 19.89 20.32 -32.12
CA ARG A 277 20.20 20.84 -30.78
C ARG A 277 20.86 19.68 -30.06
N PRO A 278 22.07 19.85 -29.50
CA PRO A 278 22.69 18.78 -28.75
C PRO A 278 21.68 18.39 -27.67
N SER A 279 21.20 17.16 -27.74
CA SER A 279 20.43 16.54 -26.66
C SER A 279 21.23 16.82 -25.39
N ALA A 280 20.69 17.63 -24.49
CA ALA A 280 21.35 17.95 -23.24
C ALA A 280 21.75 16.61 -22.63
N ALA A 281 23.06 16.33 -22.62
CA ALA A 281 23.57 15.06 -22.11
C ALA A 281 23.30 15.06 -20.61
N TYR A 282 22.24 14.37 -20.18
CA TYR A 282 21.94 14.20 -18.77
C TYR A 282 23.08 13.42 -18.13
N PRO A 283 23.80 14.00 -17.13
CA PRO A 283 24.93 13.32 -16.52
C PRO A 283 24.44 12.07 -15.80
N HIS A 284 25.01 10.94 -16.17
CA HIS A 284 24.72 9.67 -15.52
C HIS A 284 25.27 9.70 -14.08
N LYS A 285 24.42 9.56 -13.07
CA LYS A 285 24.87 9.50 -11.66
C LYS A 285 25.68 8.22 -11.44
N SER A 286 26.88 8.37 -10.92
CA SER A 286 27.69 7.23 -10.45
C SER A 286 26.98 6.51 -9.30
N TYR A 287 27.31 5.23 -9.10
CA TYR A 287 26.76 4.45 -7.97
C TYR A 287 27.02 5.13 -6.63
N LEU A 288 28.25 5.65 -6.38
CA LEU A 288 28.58 6.40 -5.17
C LEU A 288 27.76 7.68 -5.01
N GLN A 289 27.48 8.39 -6.09
CA GLN A 289 26.58 9.55 -6.06
C GLN A 289 25.13 9.15 -5.77
N SER A 290 24.70 7.97 -6.20
CA SER A 290 23.37 7.44 -5.88
C SER A 290 23.24 6.99 -4.43
N LEU A 291 24.35 6.75 -3.73
CA LEU A 291 24.39 6.43 -2.29
C LEU A 291 24.27 7.67 -1.39
N ASN A 292 24.34 8.88 -1.93
CA ASN A 292 24.12 10.10 -1.14
C ASN A 292 22.72 10.04 -0.50
N PRO A 293 22.63 10.07 0.84
CA PRO A 293 21.33 10.02 1.52
C PRO A 293 20.49 11.28 1.32
N TRP A 294 21.12 12.41 0.98
CA TRP A 294 20.43 13.70 0.85
C TRP A 294 20.05 14.00 -0.61
N SER A 295 18.76 14.24 -0.84
CA SER A 295 18.19 14.48 -2.19
C SER A 295 17.78 15.94 -2.43
N GLY A 296 17.99 16.82 -1.45
CA GLY A 296 17.55 18.21 -1.51
C GLY A 296 16.06 18.38 -1.15
N ILE A 297 15.65 19.63 -0.98
CA ILE A 297 14.28 20.02 -0.64
C ILE A 297 13.46 20.14 -1.91
N ALA A 298 12.17 19.77 -1.88
CA ALA A 298 11.25 19.96 -3.00
C ALA A 298 11.03 21.46 -3.26
N PRO A 299 11.33 21.97 -4.46
CA PRO A 299 11.12 23.39 -4.74
C PRO A 299 9.61 23.72 -4.74
N GLY A 300 9.22 24.80 -4.07
CA GLY A 300 7.86 25.35 -4.10
C GLY A 300 6.83 24.68 -3.18
N ALA A 301 7.14 23.57 -2.52
CA ALA A 301 6.20 22.90 -1.63
C ALA A 301 6.31 23.43 -0.19
N SER A 302 5.18 23.77 0.45
CA SER A 302 5.11 24.03 1.89
C SER A 302 4.97 22.69 2.63
N PHE A 303 5.82 22.46 3.64
CA PHE A 303 5.73 21.25 4.46
C PHE A 303 4.38 21.09 5.16
N TRP A 304 3.83 22.18 5.67
CA TRP A 304 2.54 22.18 6.37
C TRP A 304 1.37 21.88 5.42
N ASP A 305 1.44 22.38 4.18
CA ASP A 305 0.41 22.08 3.17
C ASP A 305 0.42 20.58 2.83
N LEU A 306 1.59 19.98 2.66
CA LEU A 306 1.74 18.54 2.44
C LEU A 306 1.20 17.71 3.61
N MET A 307 1.36 18.20 4.86
CA MET A 307 0.90 17.48 6.05
C MET A 307 -0.63 17.47 6.19
N PHE A 308 -1.30 18.54 5.80
CA PHE A 308 -2.77 18.65 5.91
C PHE A 308 -3.51 18.23 4.64
N ARG A 309 -2.82 18.14 3.51
CA ARG A 309 -3.37 17.76 2.21
C ARG A 309 -4.07 16.39 2.17
N PRO A 310 -3.64 15.35 2.90
CA PRO A 310 -4.33 14.07 2.92
C PRO A 310 -5.75 14.11 3.52
N ILE A 311 -6.00 14.99 4.49
CA ILE A 311 -7.26 15.01 5.26
C ILE A 311 -8.50 15.18 4.36
N PRO A 312 -8.56 16.15 3.42
CA PRO A 312 -9.69 16.30 2.51
C PRO A 312 -9.92 15.11 1.58
N LEU A 313 -8.88 14.27 1.32
CA LEU A 313 -9.01 13.12 0.43
C LEU A 313 -9.92 12.02 0.98
N LEU A 314 -10.17 12.01 2.30
CA LEU A 314 -11.15 11.12 2.90
C LEU A 314 -12.59 11.40 2.42
N ALA A 315 -12.88 12.63 1.98
CA ALA A 315 -14.17 12.97 1.41
C ALA A 315 -14.39 12.36 0.00
N TYR A 316 -13.33 11.82 -0.62
CA TYR A 316 -13.45 11.14 -1.92
C TYR A 316 -13.97 9.71 -1.72
N PRO A 317 -15.11 9.36 -2.36
CA PRO A 317 -15.78 8.08 -2.09
C PRO A 317 -14.91 6.84 -2.32
N ALA A 318 -14.03 6.86 -3.32
CA ALA A 318 -13.13 5.74 -3.57
C ALA A 318 -12.08 5.57 -2.47
N CYS A 319 -11.50 6.68 -1.95
CA CYS A 319 -10.54 6.67 -0.86
C CYS A 319 -11.21 6.23 0.46
N ALA A 320 -12.37 6.80 0.79
CA ALA A 320 -13.15 6.43 1.97
C ALA A 320 -13.56 4.96 1.95
N PHE A 321 -14.07 4.46 0.80
CA PHE A 321 -14.40 3.05 0.64
C PHE A 321 -13.18 2.16 0.84
N ALA A 322 -12.04 2.47 0.21
CA ALA A 322 -10.82 1.68 0.32
C ALA A 322 -10.30 1.64 1.76
N ALA A 323 -10.31 2.78 2.47
CA ALA A 323 -9.90 2.85 3.87
C ALA A 323 -10.79 1.97 4.78
N LEU A 324 -12.09 2.07 4.64
CA LEU A 324 -13.03 1.27 5.44
C LEU A 324 -13.02 -0.21 5.05
N ALA A 325 -12.92 -0.52 3.76
CA ALA A 325 -12.85 -1.90 3.28
C ALA A 325 -11.60 -2.62 3.77
N TYR A 326 -10.44 -1.95 3.72
CA TYR A 326 -9.20 -2.52 4.26
C TYR A 326 -9.25 -2.65 5.78
N SER A 327 -9.79 -1.65 6.50
CA SER A 327 -9.97 -1.70 7.95
C SER A 327 -10.78 -2.91 8.38
N LEU A 328 -11.95 -3.14 7.76
CA LEU A 328 -12.83 -4.25 8.09
C LEU A 328 -12.32 -5.60 7.58
N ALA A 329 -11.45 -5.64 6.57
CA ALA A 329 -10.78 -6.87 6.17
C ALA A 329 -9.65 -7.27 7.16
N LEU A 330 -8.99 -6.27 7.78
CA LEU A 330 -7.96 -6.47 8.79
C LEU A 330 -8.55 -6.84 10.17
N ALA A 331 -9.66 -6.22 10.56
CA ALA A 331 -10.24 -6.35 11.89
C ALA A 331 -10.46 -7.81 12.37
N PRO A 332 -11.06 -8.71 11.56
CA PRO A 332 -11.27 -10.10 12.00
C PRO A 332 -9.96 -10.83 12.29
N THR A 333 -8.89 -10.57 11.52
CA THR A 333 -7.61 -11.22 11.76
C THR A 333 -6.94 -10.76 13.05
N ILE A 334 -7.06 -9.47 13.38
CA ILE A 334 -6.58 -8.92 14.66
C ILE A 334 -7.38 -9.50 15.83
N MET A 335 -8.72 -9.57 15.69
CA MET A 335 -9.58 -10.15 16.72
C MET A 335 -9.23 -11.62 16.98
N VAL A 336 -9.01 -12.41 15.93
CA VAL A 336 -8.60 -13.82 16.10
C VAL A 336 -7.22 -13.93 16.74
N ASN A 337 -6.25 -13.12 16.33
CA ASN A 337 -4.92 -13.13 16.95
C ASN A 337 -4.95 -12.76 18.43
N ALA A 338 -5.79 -11.78 18.84
CA ALA A 338 -5.95 -11.41 20.24
C ALA A 338 -6.62 -12.51 21.08
N LEU A 339 -7.49 -13.32 20.46
CA LEU A 339 -8.23 -14.39 21.13
C LEU A 339 -7.58 -15.77 20.98
N SER A 340 -6.56 -15.95 20.12
CA SER A 340 -6.00 -17.26 19.80
C SER A 340 -5.49 -18.03 21.02
N SER A 341 -4.76 -17.36 21.91
CA SER A 341 -4.24 -17.98 23.15
C SER A 341 -5.36 -18.33 24.12
N THR A 342 -6.36 -17.47 24.27
CA THR A 342 -7.51 -17.71 25.18
C THR A 342 -8.45 -18.81 24.69
N ILE A 343 -8.45 -19.11 23.38
CA ILE A 343 -9.27 -20.15 22.77
C ILE A 343 -8.53 -21.49 22.72
N LEU A 344 -7.26 -21.51 22.30
CA LEU A 344 -6.55 -22.75 21.96
C LEU A 344 -5.79 -23.38 23.15
N ILE A 345 -5.38 -22.60 24.17
CA ILE A 345 -4.67 -23.14 25.35
C ILE A 345 -5.60 -23.90 26.27
N PRO A 346 -6.81 -23.39 26.63
CA PRO A 346 -7.71 -24.11 27.51
C PRO A 346 -8.34 -25.36 26.87
N PRO A 347 -9.05 -26.20 27.67
CA PRO A 347 -9.90 -27.24 27.12
C PRO A 347 -10.88 -26.66 26.08
N PRO A 348 -11.23 -27.39 25.00
CA PRO A 348 -10.89 -28.79 24.71
C PRO A 348 -9.58 -28.99 23.93
N TYR A 349 -8.86 -27.92 23.55
CA TYR A 349 -7.76 -28.03 22.58
C TYR A 349 -6.40 -28.32 23.19
N TYR A 350 -6.08 -27.77 24.37
CA TYR A 350 -4.82 -27.99 25.10
C TYR A 350 -3.53 -27.72 24.29
N PHE A 351 -3.50 -26.66 23.48
CA PHE A 351 -2.30 -26.30 22.71
C PHE A 351 -1.23 -25.70 23.62
N SER A 352 0.05 -26.02 23.37
CA SER A 352 1.18 -25.31 23.98
C SER A 352 1.32 -23.89 23.39
N ILE A 353 2.01 -23.00 24.09
CA ILE A 353 2.23 -21.61 23.66
C ILE A 353 2.84 -21.58 22.25
N GLY A 354 3.86 -22.40 21.97
CA GLY A 354 4.46 -22.51 20.65
C GLY A 354 3.50 -23.05 19.59
N SER A 355 2.60 -23.97 19.98
CA SER A 355 1.63 -24.56 19.04
C SER A 355 0.49 -23.61 18.67
N VAL A 356 0.14 -22.64 19.49
CA VAL A 356 -0.87 -21.60 19.17
C VAL A 356 -0.43 -20.85 17.90
N GLY A 357 0.85 -20.53 17.77
CA GLY A 357 1.39 -19.85 16.59
C GLY A 357 1.17 -20.58 15.26
N LEU A 358 0.90 -21.90 15.27
CA LEU A 358 0.63 -22.68 14.05
C LEU A 358 -0.63 -22.23 13.30
N ILE A 359 -1.58 -21.58 13.93
CA ILE A 359 -2.76 -20.99 13.27
C ILE A 359 -2.33 -20.02 12.16
N ASN A 360 -1.19 -19.36 12.34
CA ASN A 360 -0.64 -18.40 11.38
C ASN A 360 -0.16 -19.06 10.07
N ILE A 361 0.10 -20.38 10.04
CA ILE A 361 0.38 -21.11 8.80
C ILE A 361 -0.86 -21.10 7.91
N ALA A 362 -2.04 -21.39 8.46
CA ALA A 362 -3.29 -21.28 7.70
C ALA A 362 -3.54 -19.84 7.24
N GLY A 363 -3.20 -18.85 8.08
CA GLY A 363 -3.20 -17.42 7.71
C GLY A 363 -2.30 -17.11 6.53
N MET A 364 -1.04 -17.56 6.54
CA MET A 364 -0.08 -17.35 5.45
C MET A 364 -0.54 -17.96 4.13
N ILE A 365 -1.14 -19.16 4.16
CA ILE A 365 -1.73 -19.79 2.98
C ILE A 365 -2.87 -18.92 2.44
N GLY A 366 -3.79 -18.48 3.32
CA GLY A 366 -4.88 -17.58 2.96
C GLY A 366 -4.39 -16.27 2.36
N GLN A 367 -3.39 -15.64 2.98
CA GLN A 367 -2.76 -14.41 2.48
C GLN A 367 -2.13 -14.62 1.10
N GLY A 368 -1.50 -15.77 0.85
CA GLY A 368 -0.96 -16.15 -0.46
C GLY A 368 -2.05 -16.23 -1.53
N ILE A 369 -3.18 -16.89 -1.22
CA ILE A 369 -4.34 -16.96 -2.11
C ILE A 369 -4.92 -15.57 -2.39
N GLY A 370 -5.09 -14.75 -1.35
CA GLY A 370 -5.60 -13.40 -1.48
C GLY A 370 -4.69 -12.50 -2.35
N ALA A 371 -3.38 -12.59 -2.16
CA ALA A 371 -2.41 -11.86 -2.96
C ALA A 371 -2.37 -12.33 -4.42
N PHE A 372 -2.56 -13.62 -4.68
CA PHE A 372 -2.68 -14.15 -6.04
C PHE A 372 -3.92 -13.57 -6.75
N ILE A 373 -5.05 -13.51 -6.05
CA ILE A 373 -6.30 -12.91 -6.57
C ILE A 373 -6.09 -11.40 -6.80
N GLY A 374 -5.61 -10.68 -5.79
CA GLY A 374 -5.44 -9.22 -5.81
C GLY A 374 -4.26 -8.72 -6.65
N GLY A 375 -3.36 -9.61 -7.10
CA GLY A 375 -2.21 -9.28 -7.94
C GLY A 375 -2.35 -9.83 -9.35
N PHE A 376 -1.93 -11.08 -9.53
CA PHE A 376 -1.88 -11.68 -10.86
C PHE A 376 -3.23 -11.75 -11.57
N CYS A 377 -4.29 -12.14 -10.85
CA CYS A 377 -5.62 -12.23 -11.45
C CYS A 377 -6.15 -10.84 -11.81
N ILE A 378 -5.93 -9.83 -10.97
CA ILE A 378 -6.41 -8.46 -11.21
C ILE A 378 -5.73 -7.81 -12.42
N ASP A 379 -4.41 -8.00 -12.61
CA ASP A 379 -3.69 -7.44 -13.75
C ASP A 379 -4.12 -8.09 -15.05
N LYS A 380 -4.28 -9.42 -15.07
CA LYS A 380 -4.80 -10.14 -16.25
C LYS A 380 -6.25 -9.76 -16.58
N TRP A 381 -7.09 -9.65 -15.55
CA TRP A 381 -8.48 -9.25 -15.71
C TRP A 381 -8.60 -7.82 -16.25
N SER A 382 -7.84 -6.89 -15.70
CA SER A 382 -7.81 -5.50 -16.13
C SER A 382 -7.35 -5.37 -17.59
N SER A 383 -6.31 -6.12 -17.98
CA SER A 383 -5.83 -6.17 -19.36
C SER A 383 -6.85 -6.77 -20.31
N PHE A 384 -7.54 -7.84 -19.89
CA PHE A 384 -8.62 -8.45 -20.67
C PHE A 384 -9.80 -7.48 -20.88
N CYS A 385 -10.24 -6.79 -19.83
CA CYS A 385 -11.29 -5.80 -19.91
C CYS A 385 -10.90 -4.61 -20.80
N ALA A 386 -9.67 -4.11 -20.68
CA ALA A 386 -9.18 -3.02 -21.52
C ALA A 386 -9.14 -3.40 -23.00
N ARG A 387 -8.68 -4.61 -23.35
CA ARG A 387 -8.72 -5.11 -24.74
C ARG A 387 -10.14 -5.18 -25.28
N ARG A 388 -11.11 -5.59 -24.46
CA ARG A 388 -12.53 -5.66 -24.85
C ARG A 388 -13.18 -4.28 -24.96
N ASN A 389 -12.63 -3.27 -24.29
CA ASN A 389 -13.09 -1.88 -24.27
C ASN A 389 -12.26 -0.99 -25.20
N ASN A 390 -11.94 -1.46 -26.42
CA ASN A 390 -11.17 -0.71 -27.44
C ASN A 390 -9.83 -0.15 -26.95
N GLY A 391 -9.16 -0.86 -26.03
CA GLY A 391 -7.88 -0.45 -25.47
C GLY A 391 -7.96 0.52 -24.29
N VAL A 392 -9.15 0.95 -23.90
CA VAL A 392 -9.35 1.90 -22.79
C VAL A 392 -9.43 1.15 -21.46
N PHE A 393 -8.52 1.47 -20.55
CA PHE A 393 -8.53 0.97 -19.18
C PHE A 393 -9.41 1.85 -18.30
N VAL A 394 -10.27 1.20 -17.50
CA VAL A 394 -11.18 1.84 -16.54
C VAL A 394 -10.91 1.21 -15.17
N PRO A 395 -10.47 1.99 -14.15
CA PRO A 395 -10.09 1.45 -12.84
C PRO A 395 -11.16 0.61 -12.14
N GLU A 396 -12.44 0.94 -12.33
CA GLU A 396 -13.59 0.24 -11.75
C GLU A 396 -13.67 -1.25 -12.15
N THR A 397 -13.07 -1.64 -13.27
CA THR A 397 -13.00 -3.05 -13.68
C THR A 397 -12.28 -3.93 -12.66
N ARG A 398 -11.36 -3.34 -11.87
CA ARG A 398 -10.65 -4.05 -10.78
C ARG A 398 -11.60 -4.45 -9.64
N LEU A 399 -12.61 -3.62 -9.35
CA LEU A 399 -13.56 -3.88 -8.27
C LEU A 399 -14.45 -5.11 -8.51
N LEU A 400 -14.57 -5.62 -9.74
CA LEU A 400 -15.29 -6.86 -10.01
C LEU A 400 -14.64 -8.07 -9.32
N LEU A 401 -13.31 -8.12 -9.26
CA LEU A 401 -12.59 -9.18 -8.56
C LEU A 401 -12.64 -9.06 -7.04
N PHE A 402 -13.04 -7.91 -6.51
CA PHE A 402 -13.23 -7.69 -5.08
C PHE A 402 -14.35 -8.53 -4.47
N ILE A 403 -15.33 -8.95 -5.27
CA ILE A 403 -16.47 -9.74 -4.82
C ILE A 403 -16.03 -11.10 -4.27
N LEU A 404 -15.04 -11.75 -4.90
CA LEU A 404 -14.58 -13.09 -4.50
C LEU A 404 -13.97 -13.12 -3.09
N PRO A 405 -12.94 -12.31 -2.74
CA PRO A 405 -12.41 -12.29 -1.37
C PRO A 405 -13.47 -11.82 -0.36
N THR A 406 -14.39 -10.94 -0.74
CA THR A 406 -15.48 -10.49 0.14
C THR A 406 -16.38 -11.65 0.59
N ILE A 407 -16.81 -12.52 -0.33
CA ILE A 407 -17.64 -13.69 0.00
C ILE A 407 -16.87 -14.67 0.90
N ILE A 408 -15.59 -14.92 0.62
CA ILE A 408 -14.75 -15.82 1.40
C ILE A 408 -14.61 -15.31 2.84
N VAL A 409 -14.32 -14.00 3.02
CA VAL A 409 -14.18 -13.40 4.36
C VAL A 409 -15.49 -13.42 5.12
N PHE A 410 -16.61 -13.07 4.47
CA PHE A 410 -17.93 -13.10 5.09
C PHE A 410 -18.25 -14.49 5.66
N ALA A 411 -18.04 -15.53 4.85
CA ALA A 411 -18.20 -16.92 5.28
C ALA A 411 -17.20 -17.30 6.39
N GLY A 412 -15.95 -16.84 6.31
CA GLY A 412 -14.90 -17.07 7.31
C GLY A 412 -15.22 -16.47 8.67
N ILE A 413 -15.77 -15.23 8.72
CA ILE A 413 -16.19 -14.58 9.97
C ILE A 413 -17.28 -15.40 10.66
N LEU A 414 -18.30 -15.82 9.92
CA LEU A 414 -19.38 -16.65 10.47
C LEU A 414 -18.85 -18.02 10.92
N LEU A 415 -18.06 -18.68 10.09
CA LEU A 415 -17.48 -20.00 10.40
C LEU A 415 -16.64 -19.94 11.69
N PHE A 416 -15.84 -18.89 11.88
CA PHE A 416 -15.03 -18.73 13.08
C PHE A 416 -15.90 -18.60 14.34
N GLY A 417 -16.93 -17.73 14.31
CA GLY A 417 -17.84 -17.55 15.45
C GLY A 417 -18.56 -18.84 15.84
N PHE A 418 -19.05 -19.62 14.85
CA PHE A 418 -19.67 -20.91 15.10
C PHE A 418 -18.68 -21.97 15.59
N ALA A 419 -17.50 -22.04 14.97
CA ALA A 419 -16.48 -23.05 15.30
C ALA A 419 -16.01 -22.94 16.75
N VAL A 420 -15.80 -21.72 17.24
CA VAL A 420 -15.36 -21.49 18.63
C VAL A 420 -16.50 -21.74 19.61
N GLN A 421 -17.70 -21.21 19.37
CA GLN A 421 -18.83 -21.33 20.30
C GLN A 421 -19.33 -22.77 20.46
N LEU A 422 -19.23 -23.59 19.37
CA LEU A 422 -19.65 -24.99 19.37
C LEU A 422 -18.48 -25.95 19.64
N GLU A 423 -17.32 -25.44 20.07
CA GLU A 423 -16.12 -26.21 20.36
C GLU A 423 -15.77 -27.23 19.27
N MET A 424 -15.88 -26.78 18.00
CA MET A 424 -15.58 -27.65 16.84
C MET A 424 -14.10 -28.02 16.80
N HIS A 425 -13.76 -29.02 15.96
CA HIS A 425 -12.38 -29.44 15.78
C HIS A 425 -11.46 -28.26 15.39
N TRP A 426 -10.27 -28.17 15.98
CA TRP A 426 -9.31 -27.08 15.79
C TRP A 426 -9.02 -26.74 14.30
N ALA A 427 -9.03 -27.75 13.41
CA ALA A 427 -8.80 -27.54 11.99
C ALA A 427 -9.84 -26.61 11.32
N ILE A 428 -11.08 -26.56 11.84
CA ILE A 428 -12.13 -25.66 11.34
C ILE A 428 -11.82 -24.22 11.74
N ILE A 429 -11.28 -24.00 12.94
CA ILE A 429 -10.84 -22.68 13.41
C ILE A 429 -9.68 -22.19 12.53
N PHE A 430 -8.71 -23.06 12.21
CA PHE A 430 -7.59 -22.75 11.32
C PHE A 430 -8.07 -22.44 9.90
N LEU A 431 -9.01 -23.22 9.36
CA LEU A 431 -9.64 -22.96 8.07
C LEU A 431 -10.31 -21.59 8.04
N ALA A 432 -11.12 -21.29 9.07
CA ALA A 432 -11.80 -19.99 9.19
C ALA A 432 -10.78 -18.84 9.21
N TYR A 433 -9.70 -18.95 9.99
CA TYR A 433 -8.63 -17.94 10.02
C TYR A 433 -7.93 -17.80 8.66
N GLY A 434 -7.69 -18.90 7.96
CA GLY A 434 -7.19 -18.86 6.58
C GLY A 434 -8.13 -18.09 5.62
N MET A 435 -9.45 -18.33 5.73
CA MET A 435 -10.45 -17.59 4.93
C MET A 435 -10.45 -16.09 5.25
N LEU A 436 -10.33 -15.69 6.52
CA LEU A 436 -10.20 -14.28 6.92
C LEU A 436 -8.95 -13.65 6.31
N SER A 437 -7.85 -14.38 6.30
CA SER A 437 -6.55 -13.93 5.80
C SER A 437 -6.53 -13.76 4.27
N VAL A 438 -7.39 -14.47 3.51
CA VAL A 438 -7.61 -14.20 2.07
C VAL A 438 -8.09 -12.77 1.85
N GLY A 439 -9.00 -12.31 2.70
CA GLY A 439 -9.52 -10.94 2.61
C GLY A 439 -8.50 -9.89 2.96
N LEU A 440 -7.67 -10.14 3.97
CA LEU A 440 -6.64 -9.20 4.41
C LEU A 440 -5.74 -8.76 3.25
N THR A 441 -5.22 -9.69 2.47
CA THR A 441 -4.33 -9.37 1.35
C THR A 441 -5.07 -9.09 0.05
N GLY A 442 -6.15 -9.83 -0.24
CA GLY A 442 -6.92 -9.67 -1.47
C GLY A 442 -7.66 -8.35 -1.52
N SER A 443 -8.42 -8.00 -0.46
CA SER A 443 -9.14 -6.74 -0.40
C SER A 443 -8.21 -5.54 -0.36
N ALA A 444 -7.11 -5.61 0.42
CA ALA A 444 -6.11 -4.56 0.50
C ALA A 444 -5.47 -4.29 -0.88
N SER A 445 -5.00 -5.34 -1.56
CA SER A 445 -4.34 -5.20 -2.86
C SER A 445 -5.27 -4.55 -3.89
N ILE A 446 -6.53 -5.03 -3.97
CA ILE A 446 -7.50 -4.53 -4.94
C ILE A 446 -7.86 -3.07 -4.67
N THR A 447 -8.15 -2.72 -3.41
CA THR A 447 -8.59 -1.36 -3.06
C THR A 447 -7.46 -0.34 -3.14
N MET A 448 -6.25 -0.69 -2.71
CA MET A 448 -5.09 0.21 -2.79
C MET A 448 -4.72 0.49 -4.25
N VAL A 449 -4.66 -0.55 -5.10
CA VAL A 449 -4.36 -0.36 -6.53
C VAL A 449 -5.48 0.43 -7.22
N TYR A 450 -6.75 0.16 -6.89
CA TYR A 450 -7.88 0.91 -7.42
C TYR A 450 -7.76 2.42 -7.12
N VAL A 451 -7.46 2.78 -5.88
CA VAL A 451 -7.29 4.19 -5.49
C VAL A 451 -6.07 4.83 -6.15
N CYS A 452 -4.93 4.11 -6.23
CA CYS A 452 -3.75 4.60 -6.95
C CYS A 452 -4.02 4.86 -8.44
N ASP A 453 -4.87 4.05 -9.07
CA ASP A 453 -5.23 4.24 -10.47
C ASP A 453 -6.26 5.37 -10.66
N CYS A 454 -7.18 5.55 -9.70
CA CYS A 454 -8.17 6.64 -9.73
C CYS A 454 -7.54 8.02 -9.51
N TYR A 455 -6.56 8.12 -8.60
CA TYR A 455 -6.01 9.38 -8.10
C TYR A 455 -4.47 9.39 -8.19
N PHE A 456 -3.95 9.07 -9.37
CA PHE A 456 -2.51 8.88 -9.59
C PHE A 456 -1.62 10.03 -9.08
N PRO A 457 -1.94 11.33 -9.29
CA PRO A 457 -1.09 12.44 -8.84
C PRO A 457 -0.93 12.53 -7.31
N VAL A 458 -1.94 12.09 -6.55
CA VAL A 458 -1.99 12.12 -5.08
C VAL A 458 -2.09 10.71 -4.48
N ALA A 459 -1.58 9.71 -5.20
CA ALA A 459 -1.65 8.31 -4.77
C ALA A 459 -0.96 8.07 -3.41
N ALA A 460 0.14 8.77 -3.12
CA ALA A 460 0.87 8.64 -1.87
C ALA A 460 0.03 9.10 -0.68
N GLU A 461 -0.62 10.24 -0.80
CA GLU A 461 -1.48 10.84 0.22
C GLU A 461 -2.77 10.01 0.42
N CYS A 462 -3.32 9.44 -0.66
CA CYS A 462 -4.45 8.51 -0.55
C CYS A 462 -4.06 7.24 0.22
N LEU A 463 -2.88 6.66 -0.07
CA LEU A 463 -2.37 5.49 0.65
C LEU A 463 -2.08 5.79 2.12
N GLU A 464 -1.59 6.99 2.42
CA GLU A 464 -1.40 7.50 3.77
C GLU A 464 -2.72 7.49 4.56
N MET A 465 -3.79 8.08 3.99
CA MET A 465 -5.12 8.08 4.60
C MET A 465 -5.67 6.68 4.81
N ILE A 466 -5.56 5.81 3.82
CA ILE A 466 -6.03 4.42 3.91
C ILE A 466 -5.34 3.70 5.06
N ASN A 467 -4.01 3.78 5.15
CA ASN A 467 -3.24 3.10 6.19
C ASN A 467 -3.43 3.73 7.57
N GLY A 468 -3.54 5.06 7.66
CA GLY A 468 -3.82 5.75 8.91
C GLY A 468 -5.16 5.32 9.52
N ILE A 469 -6.25 5.36 8.73
CA ILE A 469 -7.59 4.96 9.19
C ILE A 469 -7.64 3.47 9.52
N LYS A 470 -7.06 2.62 8.67
CA LYS A 470 -6.97 1.17 8.92
C LYS A 470 -6.39 0.89 10.31
N ASN A 471 -5.29 1.54 10.66
CA ASN A 471 -4.62 1.31 11.93
C ASN A 471 -5.39 1.86 13.14
N VAL A 472 -6.07 3.01 13.00
CA VAL A 472 -6.95 3.54 14.06
C VAL A 472 -8.12 2.60 14.31
N VAL A 473 -8.77 2.08 13.27
CA VAL A 473 -9.86 1.10 13.40
C VAL A 473 -9.35 -0.21 13.98
N ALA A 474 -8.17 -0.67 13.56
CA ALA A 474 -7.52 -1.86 14.06
C ALA A 474 -7.20 -1.76 15.57
N PHE A 475 -6.69 -0.61 16.01
CA PHE A 475 -6.48 -0.31 17.44
C PHE A 475 -7.79 -0.38 18.23
N ALA A 476 -8.83 0.31 17.74
CA ALA A 476 -10.12 0.37 18.44
C ALA A 476 -10.76 -1.03 18.58
N LEU A 477 -10.73 -1.84 17.52
CA LEU A 477 -11.30 -3.18 17.52
C LEU A 477 -10.43 -4.18 18.32
N GLY A 478 -9.10 -4.05 18.27
CA GLY A 478 -8.19 -4.85 19.08
C GLY A 478 -8.41 -4.65 20.59
N TYR A 479 -8.75 -3.42 20.99
CA TYR A 479 -9.06 -3.12 22.39
C TYR A 479 -10.47 -3.56 22.81
N ALA A 480 -11.42 -3.50 21.89
CA ALA A 480 -12.83 -3.81 22.16
C ALA A 480 -13.15 -5.31 22.10
N VAL A 481 -12.31 -6.15 21.48
CA VAL A 481 -12.67 -7.53 21.14
C VAL A 481 -12.95 -8.40 22.36
N VAL A 482 -12.10 -8.34 23.40
CA VAL A 482 -12.25 -9.18 24.60
C VAL A 482 -13.55 -8.83 25.33
N PRO A 483 -13.81 -7.57 25.76
CA PRO A 483 -15.08 -7.22 26.39
C PRO A 483 -16.29 -7.46 25.48
N TRP A 484 -16.14 -7.35 24.15
CA TRP A 484 -17.24 -7.61 23.23
C TRP A 484 -17.65 -9.07 23.22
N VAL A 485 -16.67 -9.98 23.15
CA VAL A 485 -16.92 -11.43 23.18
C VAL A 485 -17.42 -11.89 24.54
N ASP A 486 -16.87 -11.37 25.64
CA ASP A 486 -17.29 -11.71 27.01
C ASP A 486 -18.75 -11.34 27.24
N ASN A 487 -19.22 -10.19 26.73
CA ASN A 487 -20.60 -9.74 26.92
C ASN A 487 -21.61 -10.40 25.98
N MET A 488 -21.24 -10.74 24.73
CA MET A 488 -22.19 -11.19 23.72
C MET A 488 -22.01 -12.65 23.29
N GLY A 489 -20.87 -13.27 23.61
CA GLY A 489 -20.45 -14.57 23.10
C GLY A 489 -19.96 -14.53 21.66
N TYR A 490 -19.27 -15.58 21.25
CA TYR A 490 -18.56 -15.62 19.93
C TYR A 490 -19.53 -15.50 18.75
N ILE A 491 -20.65 -16.25 18.74
CA ILE A 491 -21.60 -16.23 17.60
C ILE A 491 -22.17 -14.83 17.38
N ARG A 492 -22.60 -14.14 18.44
CA ARG A 492 -23.21 -12.80 18.30
C ARG A 492 -22.17 -11.75 17.94
N ALA A 493 -20.98 -11.79 18.55
CA ALA A 493 -19.89 -10.85 18.27
C ALA A 493 -19.41 -10.98 16.80
N PHE A 494 -19.09 -12.18 16.35
CA PHE A 494 -18.66 -12.41 14.96
C PHE A 494 -19.83 -12.30 13.95
N GLY A 495 -21.06 -12.62 14.35
CA GLY A 495 -22.25 -12.39 13.55
C GLY A 495 -22.53 -10.91 13.28
N THR A 496 -22.44 -10.05 14.29
CA THR A 496 -22.55 -8.59 14.13
C THR A 496 -21.40 -8.01 13.26
N LEU A 497 -20.18 -8.49 13.48
CA LEU A 497 -19.03 -8.12 12.65
C LEU A 497 -19.25 -8.51 11.18
N SER A 498 -19.76 -9.72 10.93
CA SER A 498 -20.09 -10.17 9.57
C SER A 498 -21.16 -9.30 8.91
N GLY A 499 -22.20 -8.90 9.67
CA GLY A 499 -23.23 -7.97 9.19
C GLY A 499 -22.67 -6.60 8.80
N ILE A 500 -21.80 -6.01 9.66
CA ILE A 500 -21.12 -4.74 9.38
C ILE A 500 -20.22 -4.87 8.15
N PHE A 501 -19.44 -5.96 8.08
CA PHE A 501 -18.57 -6.25 6.94
C PHE A 501 -19.36 -6.35 5.64
N GLY A 502 -20.42 -7.17 5.61
CA GLY A 502 -21.26 -7.36 4.43
C GLY A 502 -21.95 -6.07 3.98
N GLY A 503 -22.48 -5.30 4.92
CA GLY A 503 -23.11 -3.99 4.64
C GLY A 503 -22.16 -2.99 4.03
N LEU A 504 -20.94 -2.87 4.56
CA LEU A 504 -19.92 -1.97 3.99
C LEU A 504 -19.45 -2.45 2.61
N MET A 505 -19.21 -3.75 2.45
CA MET A 505 -18.76 -4.31 1.18
C MET A 505 -19.81 -4.17 0.06
N ALA A 506 -21.10 -4.08 0.40
CA ALA A 506 -22.15 -3.77 -0.55
C ALA A 506 -22.00 -2.38 -1.20
N LEU A 507 -21.24 -1.45 -0.58
CA LEU A 507 -20.92 -0.15 -1.18
C LEU A 507 -19.99 -0.25 -2.41
N VAL A 508 -19.45 -1.42 -2.70
CA VAL A 508 -18.76 -1.65 -3.98
C VAL A 508 -19.71 -1.52 -5.17
N ILE A 509 -21.00 -1.85 -4.99
CA ILE A 509 -22.01 -1.82 -6.06
C ILE A 509 -22.20 -0.40 -6.64
N PRO A 510 -22.48 0.65 -5.84
CA PRO A 510 -22.55 2.00 -6.38
C PRO A 510 -21.22 2.49 -6.98
N LEU A 511 -20.05 2.08 -6.47
CA LEU A 511 -18.78 2.40 -7.08
C LEU A 511 -18.57 1.72 -8.44
N LEU A 512 -19.06 0.49 -8.63
CA LEU A 512 -19.05 -0.18 -9.92
C LEU A 512 -19.99 0.48 -10.94
N LEU A 513 -21.17 0.95 -10.51
CA LEU A 513 -22.19 1.53 -11.39
C LEU A 513 -21.91 2.99 -11.75
N TRP A 514 -21.45 3.78 -10.80
CA TRP A 514 -21.29 5.24 -10.92
C TRP A 514 -19.85 5.72 -10.71
N GLY A 515 -18.87 4.83 -10.59
CA GLY A 515 -17.46 5.17 -10.31
C GLY A 515 -16.87 6.22 -11.25
N PRO A 516 -16.96 6.06 -12.59
CA PRO A 516 -16.43 7.07 -13.53
C PRO A 516 -17.08 8.44 -13.36
N GLN A 517 -18.39 8.50 -13.07
CA GLN A 517 -19.13 9.74 -12.85
C GLN A 517 -18.72 10.41 -11.53
N ILE A 518 -18.51 9.62 -10.47
CA ILE A 518 -18.02 10.07 -9.17
C ILE A 518 -16.62 10.67 -9.32
N ARG A 519 -15.71 10.00 -10.04
CA ARG A 519 -14.35 10.51 -10.30
C ARG A 519 -14.38 11.82 -11.07
N HIS A 520 -15.15 11.90 -12.15
CA HIS A 520 -15.27 13.11 -12.93
C HIS A 520 -15.81 14.29 -12.09
N HIS A 521 -16.79 14.05 -11.23
CA HIS A 521 -17.32 15.09 -10.33
C HIS A 521 -16.32 15.50 -9.25
N THR A 522 -15.51 14.56 -8.73
CA THR A 522 -14.50 14.85 -7.73
C THR A 522 -13.26 15.50 -8.35
N SER A 523 -12.85 15.12 -9.57
CA SER A 523 -11.69 15.71 -10.26
C SER A 523 -11.87 17.21 -10.52
N SER A 524 -13.07 17.68 -10.82
CA SER A 524 -13.35 19.10 -11.07
C SER A 524 -13.24 19.99 -9.81
N LYS A 525 -13.20 19.41 -8.61
CA LYS A 525 -13.09 20.12 -7.32
C LYS A 525 -11.65 20.18 -6.77
N TRP A 526 -10.69 19.71 -7.53
CA TRP A 526 -9.29 19.61 -7.12
C TRP A 526 -8.54 20.95 -7.11
N ARG A 527 -8.90 21.85 -6.23
CA ARG A 527 -8.12 23.06 -5.93
C ARG A 527 -6.75 22.76 -5.27
N LEU A 528 -6.54 21.51 -4.82
CA LEU A 528 -5.33 21.07 -4.13
C LEU A 528 -4.22 20.58 -5.06
N VAL A 529 -4.51 20.35 -6.34
CA VAL A 529 -3.54 19.87 -7.35
C VAL A 529 -3.14 20.93 -8.35
N SER A 530 -3.88 22.03 -8.45
CA SER A 530 -3.67 23.08 -9.47
C SER A 530 -2.34 23.84 -9.36
N TRP A 531 -1.64 23.74 -8.25
CA TRP A 531 -0.35 24.44 -8.07
C TRP A 531 0.88 23.62 -8.50
N GLU A 532 0.71 22.34 -8.88
CA GLU A 532 1.77 21.54 -9.54
C GLU A 532 1.70 21.64 -11.08
N LEU A 533 0.68 22.32 -11.62
CA LEU A 533 0.43 22.47 -13.06
C LEU A 533 0.68 23.90 -13.57
N GLU A 534 0.97 24.87 -12.68
CA GLU A 534 1.50 26.20 -13.02
C GLU A 534 3.03 26.24 -12.79
#